data_4bf1290a1400fce8e2287b2bf0c70d95
#
_entry.id   4bf1290a1400fce8e2287b2bf0c70d95
#
_cell.length_a   1.000
_cell.length_b   1.000
_cell.length_c   1.000
_cell.angle_alpha   90.00
_cell.angle_beta   90.00
_cell.angle_gamma   90.00
#
_symmetry.space_group_name_H-M   'P 1'
#
loop_
_entity.id
_entity.type
_entity.pdbx_description
1 polymer ?
#
loop_
_entity_poly.entity_id
_entity_poly.type
_entity_poly.pdbx_seq_one_letter_code
_entity_poly.pdbx_strand_id
1 'polypeptide(L)'
;MVVLHRPGEVVSFAHVGRTAEKRCSFCGCSAGTEKSVTFGRKTMRQYLELLDKIMKEGAVKGDRTGTGTKSIFGYQMRFDLAEGFPLLTTKKLHLRSIIHELLWFLAGDTNIKYLHENKVTIWDEWASPEGDLGPIYGYQWRSWPAPDGRHIDQIAAVVESIRTNPDSRRHIVSAWNVADIDRMALPPCHALFQFYVAEGRLSCQLYQRSADVFLGVPFNIASYALLTMMMAQVTGLRPGDFIHTLGDAHIYLNHTEQAAEQLRRTPRPLPVMKLNPAVDSIFGFRYEDFTLEGYDPYPSIKAPIAV
;
A
#
# COMPACT_ATOMS: atom_id res chain seq x y z
N MET A 1 27.83 0.71 -8.74
CA MET A 1 29.02 1.16 -9.49
C MET A 1 28.59 2.37 -10.29
N VAL A 2 28.95 3.57 -9.85
CA VAL A 2 28.60 4.83 -10.52
C VAL A 2 29.64 5.07 -11.60
N VAL A 3 29.28 4.98 -12.87
CA VAL A 3 30.16 5.32 -13.98
C VAL A 3 30.01 6.83 -14.22
N LEU A 4 31.04 7.58 -13.86
CA LEU A 4 31.17 9.00 -14.23
C LEU A 4 31.60 9.08 -15.70
N HIS A 5 30.73 9.59 -16.56
CA HIS A 5 31.09 9.91 -17.96
C HIS A 5 31.82 11.25 -18.01
N ARG A 6 32.99 11.26 -18.69
CA ARG A 6 33.68 12.49 -19.11
C ARG A 6 33.02 13.04 -20.38
N PRO A 7 32.94 14.35 -20.57
CA PRO A 7 32.40 14.92 -21.81
C PRO A 7 33.48 14.86 -22.91
N GLY A 8 33.13 14.30 -24.07
CA GLY A 8 33.94 14.43 -25.29
C GLY A 8 34.09 13.24 -26.23
N GLU A 9 33.23 12.22 -26.20
CA GLU A 9 33.26 11.18 -27.26
C GLU A 9 31.91 11.07 -27.98
N VAL A 10 31.94 11.37 -29.29
CA VAL A 10 30.80 11.18 -30.21
C VAL A 10 30.86 9.75 -30.72
N VAL A 11 29.92 8.91 -30.32
CA VAL A 11 29.74 7.57 -30.88
C VAL A 11 28.73 7.62 -32.01
N SER A 12 29.25 7.43 -33.26
CA SER A 12 28.45 7.31 -34.46
C SER A 12 27.80 5.93 -34.56
N PHE A 13 26.47 5.86 -34.60
CA PHE A 13 25.76 4.63 -34.93
C PHE A 13 25.55 4.53 -36.43
N ALA A 14 26.18 3.51 -37.03
CA ALA A 14 25.97 3.14 -38.42
C ALA A 14 24.61 2.48 -38.63
N HIS A 15 23.88 2.99 -39.65
CA HIS A 15 22.64 2.38 -40.15
C HIS A 15 22.96 1.01 -40.79
N VAL A 16 22.26 -0.03 -40.38
CA VAL A 16 22.18 -1.30 -41.13
C VAL A 16 20.79 -1.40 -41.74
N GLY A 17 20.80 -1.48 -43.06
CA GLY A 17 19.65 -1.40 -43.92
C GLY A 17 18.79 -2.67 -43.99
N ARG A 18 17.61 -2.46 -44.56
CA ARG A 18 16.53 -3.38 -44.95
C ARG A 18 17.00 -4.60 -45.74
N THR A 19 16.26 -5.71 -45.58
CA THR A 19 15.67 -6.58 -46.62
C THR A 19 15.05 -7.78 -45.87
N ALA A 20 13.92 -8.33 -46.15
CA ALA A 20 13.17 -8.78 -47.24
C ALA A 20 11.91 -9.51 -46.71
N GLU A 21 10.79 -9.19 -47.30
CA GLU A 21 9.54 -9.95 -47.18
C GLU A 21 9.72 -11.39 -47.70
N LYS A 22 9.32 -12.39 -46.91
CA LYS A 22 8.95 -13.72 -47.46
C LYS A 22 7.50 -14.00 -47.07
N ARG A 23 6.62 -13.94 -48.09
CA ARG A 23 5.27 -14.50 -48.04
C ARG A 23 5.36 -16.01 -47.84
N CYS A 24 4.70 -16.53 -46.82
CA CYS A 24 4.36 -17.92 -46.72
C CYS A 24 2.85 -18.04 -46.93
N SER A 25 2.48 -18.55 -48.10
CA SER A 25 1.12 -18.98 -48.44
C SER A 25 1.04 -20.50 -48.10
N PHE A 26 0.16 -20.86 -47.23
CA PHE A 26 -0.51 -22.13 -46.99
C PHE A 26 -0.68 -22.40 -45.48
N CYS A 27 -1.84 -22.10 -44.97
CA CYS A 27 -2.63 -22.99 -44.16
C CYS A 27 -3.98 -22.32 -43.84
N GLY A 28 -5.04 -22.91 -44.38
CA GLY A 28 -6.40 -22.57 -44.00
C GLY A 28 -6.65 -23.06 -42.57
N CYS A 29 -6.86 -22.11 -41.68
CA CYS A 29 -7.44 -22.36 -40.38
C CYS A 29 -8.77 -21.59 -40.31
N SER A 30 -9.83 -22.34 -40.09
CA SER A 30 -11.20 -21.91 -39.84
C SER A 30 -11.25 -20.79 -38.81
N ALA A 31 -12.06 -19.79 -39.08
CA ALA A 31 -12.43 -18.74 -38.11
C ALA A 31 -13.02 -19.38 -36.86
N GLY A 32 -12.16 -19.59 -35.88
CA GLY A 32 -12.56 -19.84 -34.50
C GLY A 32 -13.16 -18.56 -33.97
N THR A 33 -14.41 -18.58 -33.58
CA THR A 33 -15.10 -17.55 -32.83
C THR A 33 -14.20 -17.12 -31.67
N GLU A 34 -13.66 -15.90 -31.74
CA GLU A 34 -13.04 -15.25 -30.58
C GLU A 34 -14.12 -15.22 -29.48
N LYS A 35 -13.98 -16.10 -28.51
CA LYS A 35 -14.69 -15.97 -27.24
C LYS A 35 -14.24 -14.63 -26.65
N SER A 36 -15.12 -13.65 -26.67
CA SER A 36 -14.95 -12.43 -25.90
C SER A 36 -14.63 -12.87 -24.48
N VAL A 37 -13.39 -12.64 -24.06
CA VAL A 37 -13.01 -12.78 -22.66
C VAL A 37 -13.79 -11.70 -21.93
N THR A 38 -14.93 -12.08 -21.36
CA THR A 38 -15.59 -11.26 -20.36
C THR A 38 -14.57 -11.02 -19.26
N PHE A 39 -14.03 -9.83 -19.18
CA PHE A 39 -13.20 -9.39 -18.07
C PHE A 39 -14.05 -9.56 -16.80
N GLY A 40 -13.87 -10.69 -16.12
CA GLY A 40 -14.49 -10.93 -14.83
C GLY A 40 -14.10 -9.78 -13.91
N ARG A 41 -15.08 -9.27 -13.14
CA ARG A 41 -14.85 -8.20 -12.17
C ARG A 41 -13.60 -8.55 -11.35
N LYS A 42 -12.66 -7.59 -11.23
CA LYS A 42 -11.38 -7.80 -10.53
C LYS A 42 -11.61 -8.10 -9.05
N THR A 43 -10.69 -8.83 -8.46
CA THR A 43 -10.79 -9.34 -7.08
C THR A 43 -9.43 -9.20 -6.39
N MET A 44 -9.35 -9.45 -5.08
CA MET A 44 -8.11 -9.44 -4.30
C MET A 44 -7.28 -10.74 -4.43
N ARG A 45 -7.11 -11.25 -5.66
CA ARG A 45 -6.39 -12.50 -5.91
C ARG A 45 -4.93 -12.44 -5.47
N GLN A 46 -4.24 -11.33 -5.72
CA GLN A 46 -2.82 -11.13 -5.37
C GLN A 46 -2.56 -11.34 -3.87
N TYR A 47 -3.48 -10.90 -3.02
CA TYR A 47 -3.40 -11.11 -1.58
C TYR A 47 -3.60 -12.60 -1.22
N LEU A 48 -4.55 -13.29 -1.85
CA LEU A 48 -4.78 -14.71 -1.59
C LEU A 48 -3.61 -15.57 -2.06
N GLU A 49 -2.97 -15.20 -3.17
CA GLU A 49 -1.75 -15.85 -3.66
C GLU A 49 -0.59 -15.71 -2.67
N LEU A 50 -0.42 -14.53 -2.07
CA LEU A 50 0.54 -14.33 -0.98
C LEU A 50 0.23 -15.19 0.23
N LEU A 51 -1.04 -15.18 0.68
CA LEU A 51 -1.48 -15.96 1.85
C LEU A 51 -1.23 -17.47 1.63
N ASP A 52 -1.60 -18.00 0.46
CA ASP A 52 -1.40 -19.40 0.06
C ASP A 52 0.10 -19.76 -0.03
N LYS A 53 0.90 -18.85 -0.62
CA LYS A 53 2.34 -19.02 -0.72
C LYS A 53 3.01 -19.16 0.65
N ILE A 54 2.67 -18.28 1.61
CA ILE A 54 3.23 -18.38 2.97
C ILE A 54 2.78 -19.66 3.65
N MET A 55 1.52 -20.04 3.49
CA MET A 55 0.99 -21.28 4.08
C MET A 55 1.71 -22.53 3.58
N LYS A 56 2.12 -22.57 2.31
CA LYS A 56 2.78 -23.70 1.67
C LYS A 56 4.29 -23.69 1.84
N GLU A 57 4.93 -22.53 1.61
CA GLU A 57 6.37 -22.41 1.41
C GLU A 57 7.07 -21.66 2.56
N GLY A 58 6.30 -21.02 3.48
CA GLY A 58 6.86 -20.19 4.54
C GLY A 58 7.75 -20.99 5.52
N ALA A 59 8.92 -20.43 5.82
CA ALA A 59 9.80 -20.96 6.86
C ALA A 59 9.20 -20.70 8.25
N VAL A 60 9.26 -21.71 9.13
CA VAL A 60 8.84 -21.54 10.53
C VAL A 60 9.96 -20.84 11.30
N LYS A 61 9.62 -19.75 11.99
CA LYS A 61 10.55 -18.94 12.80
C LYS A 61 9.93 -18.60 14.17
N GLY A 62 10.79 -18.41 15.16
CA GLY A 62 10.40 -17.69 16.37
C GLY A 62 10.21 -16.20 16.09
N ASP A 63 9.48 -15.52 16.98
CA ASP A 63 9.26 -14.09 16.96
C ASP A 63 9.30 -13.48 18.38
N ARG A 64 9.27 -12.15 18.47
CA ARG A 64 9.32 -11.42 19.76
C ARG A 64 8.17 -11.80 20.72
N THR A 65 7.00 -12.14 20.18
CA THR A 65 5.81 -12.45 21.00
C THR A 65 5.83 -13.88 21.52
N GLY A 66 6.75 -14.74 21.07
CA GLY A 66 6.79 -16.16 21.41
C GLY A 66 5.72 -17.02 20.73
N THR A 67 4.86 -16.45 19.90
CA THR A 67 3.81 -17.18 19.16
C THR A 67 4.39 -18.03 18.03
N GLY A 68 5.47 -17.58 17.42
CA GLY A 68 6.06 -18.15 16.21
C GLY A 68 5.31 -17.76 14.94
N THR A 69 6.02 -17.80 13.82
CA THR A 69 5.49 -17.39 12.51
C THR A 69 5.88 -18.37 11.42
N LYS A 70 5.08 -18.42 10.35
CA LYS A 70 5.48 -18.88 9.02
C LYS A 70 5.76 -17.66 8.17
N SER A 71 6.94 -17.54 7.55
CA SER A 71 7.31 -16.34 6.81
C SER A 71 8.05 -16.63 5.51
N ILE A 72 7.94 -15.67 4.57
CA ILE A 72 8.78 -15.54 3.39
C ILE A 72 9.42 -14.15 3.41
N PHE A 73 10.61 -14.01 2.85
CA PHE A 73 11.31 -12.74 2.77
C PHE A 73 11.29 -12.21 1.33
N GLY A 74 10.71 -11.02 1.17
CA GLY A 74 10.56 -10.37 -0.12
C GLY A 74 9.36 -10.86 -0.92
N TYR A 75 8.34 -10.00 -1.03
CA TYR A 75 7.18 -10.21 -1.90
C TYR A 75 6.62 -8.88 -2.38
N GLN A 76 5.99 -8.87 -3.56
CA GLN A 76 5.36 -7.66 -4.07
C GLN A 76 3.99 -7.97 -4.67
N MET A 77 3.02 -7.13 -4.34
CA MET A 77 1.68 -7.13 -4.93
C MET A 77 1.44 -5.81 -5.67
N ARG A 78 0.60 -5.84 -6.70
CA ARG A 78 0.18 -4.65 -7.46
C ARG A 78 -1.33 -4.63 -7.60
N PHE A 79 -1.92 -3.45 -7.39
CA PHE A 79 -3.35 -3.19 -7.46
C PHE A 79 -3.59 -1.97 -8.35
N ASP A 80 -4.20 -2.14 -9.51
CA ASP A 80 -4.65 -1.02 -10.34
C ASP A 80 -5.91 -0.40 -9.73
N LEU A 81 -5.81 0.83 -9.25
CA LEU A 81 -6.91 1.52 -8.56
C LEU A 81 -8.04 1.94 -9.51
N ALA A 82 -7.83 1.87 -10.82
CA ALA A 82 -8.90 2.04 -11.81
C ALA A 82 -9.85 0.84 -11.88
N GLU A 83 -9.42 -0.35 -11.38
CA GLU A 83 -10.22 -1.58 -11.39
C GLU A 83 -11.16 -1.71 -10.18
N GLY A 84 -11.02 -0.84 -9.19
CA GLY A 84 -11.78 -0.83 -7.94
C GLY A 84 -10.90 -0.59 -6.73
N PHE A 85 -11.54 -0.41 -5.58
CA PHE A 85 -10.83 -0.19 -4.31
C PHE A 85 -10.40 -1.54 -3.71
N PRO A 86 -9.09 -1.76 -3.44
CA PRO A 86 -8.56 -3.05 -3.01
C PRO A 86 -8.88 -3.33 -1.53
N LEU A 87 -10.16 -3.56 -1.24
CA LEU A 87 -10.67 -3.94 0.07
C LEU A 87 -11.09 -5.42 0.04
N LEU A 88 -10.56 -6.23 0.96
CA LEU A 88 -10.82 -7.67 0.99
C LEU A 88 -12.31 -7.99 1.08
N THR A 89 -12.74 -8.94 0.25
CA THR A 89 -14.09 -9.51 0.29
C THR A 89 -14.13 -10.91 0.91
N THR A 90 -13.01 -11.60 1.03
CA THR A 90 -12.93 -12.93 1.66
C THR A 90 -13.04 -12.91 3.19
N LYS A 91 -12.90 -11.74 3.79
CA LYS A 91 -13.33 -11.43 5.15
C LYS A 91 -13.66 -9.94 5.26
N LYS A 92 -14.65 -9.58 6.09
CA LYS A 92 -15.02 -8.19 6.33
C LYS A 92 -13.92 -7.46 7.10
N LEU A 93 -13.50 -6.31 6.60
CA LEU A 93 -12.59 -5.38 7.26
C LEU A 93 -13.36 -4.21 7.91
N HIS A 94 -12.80 -3.63 8.95
CA HIS A 94 -13.37 -2.48 9.64
C HIS A 94 -12.87 -1.18 8.99
N LEU A 95 -13.50 -0.78 7.87
CA LEU A 95 -13.11 0.39 7.07
C LEU A 95 -13.02 1.68 7.90
N ARG A 96 -13.90 1.84 8.90
CA ARG A 96 -13.87 3.01 9.79
C ARG A 96 -12.50 3.19 10.45
N SER A 97 -11.92 2.10 10.99
CA SER A 97 -10.58 2.15 11.59
C SER A 97 -9.51 2.55 10.57
N ILE A 98 -9.59 2.02 9.34
CA ILE A 98 -8.62 2.32 8.27
C ILE A 98 -8.64 3.81 7.93
N ILE A 99 -9.84 4.39 7.76
CA ILE A 99 -9.98 5.81 7.41
C ILE A 99 -9.49 6.69 8.55
N HIS A 100 -9.95 6.45 9.79
CA HIS A 100 -9.55 7.29 10.93
C HIS A 100 -8.06 7.18 11.25
N GLU A 101 -7.45 6.00 11.12
CA GLU A 101 -6.01 5.84 11.28
C GLU A 101 -5.24 6.66 10.25
N LEU A 102 -5.63 6.62 8.97
CA LEU A 102 -4.99 7.41 7.93
C LEU A 102 -5.13 8.92 8.16
N LEU A 103 -6.33 9.39 8.55
CA LEU A 103 -6.57 10.80 8.88
C LEU A 103 -5.74 11.24 10.09
N TRP A 104 -5.61 10.38 11.09
CA TRP A 104 -4.80 10.61 12.27
C TRP A 104 -3.31 10.71 11.94
N PHE A 105 -2.76 9.85 11.07
CA PHE A 105 -1.40 9.99 10.56
C PHE A 105 -1.20 11.31 9.78
N LEU A 106 -2.18 11.67 8.93
CA LEU A 106 -2.13 12.93 8.17
C LEU A 106 -2.26 14.18 9.05
N ALA A 107 -2.89 14.06 10.20
CA ALA A 107 -2.91 15.13 11.21
C ALA A 107 -1.55 15.32 11.93
N GLY A 108 -0.62 14.33 11.81
CA GLY A 108 0.65 14.35 12.53
C GLY A 108 0.51 13.98 14.01
N ASP A 109 -0.64 13.47 14.40
CA ASP A 109 -0.95 13.12 15.79
C ASP A 109 -0.34 11.78 16.18
N THR A 110 0.00 11.61 17.44
CA THR A 110 0.57 10.39 18.04
C THR A 110 -0.20 9.91 19.27
N ASN A 111 -1.21 10.68 19.69
CA ASN A 111 -2.07 10.33 20.82
C ASN A 111 -3.35 9.66 20.33
N ILE A 112 -3.74 8.54 20.96
CA ILE A 112 -4.91 7.76 20.56
C ILE A 112 -6.26 8.38 20.91
N LYS A 113 -6.30 9.55 21.55
CA LYS A 113 -7.53 10.25 21.96
C LYS A 113 -8.49 10.43 20.76
N TYR A 114 -7.98 10.96 19.64
CA TYR A 114 -8.79 11.11 18.41
C TYR A 114 -9.36 9.78 17.94
N LEU A 115 -8.57 8.70 18.00
CA LEU A 115 -9.02 7.38 17.61
C LEU A 115 -10.16 6.90 18.51
N HIS A 116 -10.03 7.05 19.83
CA HIS A 116 -11.07 6.69 20.82
C HIS A 116 -12.36 7.49 20.62
N GLU A 117 -12.28 8.81 20.42
CA GLU A 117 -13.43 9.66 20.10
C GLU A 117 -14.19 9.14 18.87
N ASN A 118 -13.47 8.48 17.94
CA ASN A 118 -14.01 7.87 16.75
C ASN A 118 -14.25 6.35 16.86
N LYS A 119 -14.21 5.78 18.08
CA LYS A 119 -14.46 4.36 18.36
C LYS A 119 -13.48 3.42 17.63
N VAL A 120 -12.23 3.82 17.54
CA VAL A 120 -11.12 3.07 16.96
C VAL A 120 -10.13 2.74 18.08
N THR A 121 -9.81 1.45 18.25
CA THR A 121 -9.03 0.90 19.39
C THR A 121 -7.82 0.10 18.91
N ILE A 122 -7.46 0.21 17.65
CA ILE A 122 -6.41 -0.64 17.02
C ILE A 122 -4.99 -0.32 17.48
N TRP A 123 -4.81 0.72 18.30
CA TRP A 123 -3.53 1.14 18.86
C TRP A 123 -3.42 1.03 20.39
N ASP A 124 -4.50 0.59 21.05
CA ASP A 124 -4.59 0.58 22.53
C ASP A 124 -3.48 -0.25 23.19
N GLU A 125 -3.10 -1.37 22.58
CA GLU A 125 -2.10 -2.32 23.13
C GLU A 125 -0.69 -1.72 23.25
N TRP A 126 -0.40 -0.62 22.51
CA TRP A 126 0.93 0.01 22.46
C TRP A 126 0.97 1.39 23.12
N ALA A 127 -0.18 1.99 23.41
CA ALA A 127 -0.24 3.33 23.95
C ALA A 127 0.19 3.37 25.43
N SER A 128 0.83 4.48 25.83
CA SER A 128 1.07 4.77 27.25
C SER A 128 -0.26 4.97 28.01
N PRO A 129 -0.25 5.02 29.34
CA PRO A 129 -1.45 5.34 30.11
C PRO A 129 -2.08 6.70 29.74
N GLU A 130 -1.29 7.65 29.21
CA GLU A 130 -1.74 8.95 28.72
C GLU A 130 -2.21 8.91 27.26
N GLY A 131 -2.13 7.74 26.62
CA GLY A 131 -2.53 7.50 25.25
C GLY A 131 -1.49 7.91 24.19
N ASP A 132 -0.24 8.16 24.59
CA ASP A 132 0.82 8.54 23.66
C ASP A 132 1.59 7.32 23.12
N LEU A 133 2.01 7.41 21.86
CA LEU A 133 2.76 6.38 21.13
C LEU A 133 4.19 6.82 20.78
N GLY A 134 4.59 8.03 21.20
CA GLY A 134 5.86 8.61 20.80
C GLY A 134 5.90 9.04 19.33
N PRO A 135 7.08 9.37 18.79
CA PRO A 135 7.21 9.99 17.46
C PRO A 135 7.02 9.01 16.31
N ILE A 136 5.89 8.28 16.29
CA ILE A 136 5.55 7.30 15.25
C ILE A 136 5.03 7.99 13.96
N TYR A 137 4.69 7.22 12.96
CA TYR A 137 4.15 7.54 11.63
C TYR A 137 3.76 9.00 11.37
N GLY A 138 2.68 9.50 12.01
CA GLY A 138 2.15 10.84 11.79
C GLY A 138 3.17 11.93 12.12
N TYR A 139 3.89 11.77 13.23
CA TYR A 139 4.95 12.69 13.61
C TYR A 139 6.06 12.73 12.55
N GLN A 140 6.56 11.57 12.11
CA GLN A 140 7.62 11.52 11.12
C GLN A 140 7.16 12.07 9.75
N TRP A 141 5.91 11.83 9.36
CA TRP A 141 5.37 12.33 8.10
C TRP A 141 5.21 13.85 8.07
N ARG A 142 4.81 14.45 9.22
CA ARG A 142 4.38 15.83 9.31
C ARG A 142 5.36 16.76 10.04
N SER A 143 6.28 16.21 10.81
CA SER A 143 7.15 16.98 11.69
C SER A 143 8.52 16.32 11.88
N TRP A 144 9.14 15.87 10.79
CA TRP A 144 10.46 15.25 10.83
C TRP A 144 11.51 16.24 11.37
N PRO A 145 12.21 15.90 12.48
CA PRO A 145 13.20 16.81 13.06
C PRO A 145 14.47 16.87 12.20
N ALA A 146 14.91 18.09 11.86
CA ALA A 146 16.16 18.33 11.16
C ALA A 146 17.25 18.80 12.14
N PRO A 147 18.55 18.57 11.85
CA PRO A 147 19.67 18.94 12.73
C PRO A 147 19.76 20.42 13.03
N ASP A 148 19.20 21.28 12.18
CA ASP A 148 19.17 22.74 12.33
C ASP A 148 17.97 23.25 13.16
N GLY A 149 17.21 22.33 13.78
CA GLY A 149 16.04 22.64 14.62
C GLY A 149 14.74 22.89 13.85
N ARG A 150 14.75 22.84 12.52
CA ARG A 150 13.52 22.87 11.72
C ARG A 150 12.77 21.54 11.82
N HIS A 151 11.48 21.59 11.56
CA HIS A 151 10.64 20.41 11.35
C HIS A 151 10.18 20.37 9.89
N ILE A 152 10.30 19.22 9.26
CA ILE A 152 9.98 19.01 7.84
C ILE A 152 8.65 18.30 7.73
N ASP A 153 7.67 18.92 7.07
CA ASP A 153 6.42 18.29 6.66
C ASP A 153 6.64 17.57 5.32
N GLN A 154 6.92 16.26 5.38
CA GLN A 154 7.19 15.45 4.21
C GLN A 154 5.95 15.33 3.31
N ILE A 155 4.73 15.26 3.89
CA ILE A 155 3.49 15.15 3.10
C ILE A 155 3.25 16.44 2.31
N ALA A 156 3.33 17.61 2.96
CA ALA A 156 3.18 18.88 2.26
C ALA A 156 4.23 19.06 1.16
N ALA A 157 5.49 18.71 1.45
CA ALA A 157 6.58 18.78 0.49
C ALA A 157 6.37 17.87 -0.73
N VAL A 158 5.86 16.65 -0.52
CA VAL A 158 5.58 15.72 -1.62
C VAL A 158 4.38 16.18 -2.46
N VAL A 159 3.30 16.70 -1.86
CA VAL A 159 2.17 17.28 -2.60
C VAL A 159 2.64 18.40 -3.51
N GLU A 160 3.44 19.34 -2.98
CA GLU A 160 3.98 20.44 -3.76
C GLU A 160 4.92 19.96 -4.86
N SER A 161 5.78 18.98 -4.55
CA SER A 161 6.71 18.41 -5.53
C SER A 161 5.98 17.67 -6.66
N ILE A 162 4.88 16.96 -6.40
CA ILE A 162 4.06 16.31 -7.43
C ILE A 162 3.42 17.36 -8.35
N ARG A 163 2.94 18.48 -7.78
CA ARG A 163 2.31 19.57 -8.55
C ARG A 163 3.30 20.31 -9.45
N THR A 164 4.49 20.61 -8.93
CA THR A 164 5.47 21.49 -9.59
C THR A 164 6.51 20.75 -10.42
N ASN A 165 6.82 19.50 -10.07
CA ASN A 165 7.82 18.66 -10.74
C ASN A 165 7.39 17.18 -10.73
N PRO A 166 6.33 16.79 -11.47
CA PRO A 166 5.77 15.44 -11.45
C PRO A 166 6.78 14.35 -11.88
N ASP A 167 7.77 14.67 -12.69
CA ASP A 167 8.79 13.73 -13.17
C ASP A 167 9.91 13.45 -12.15
N SER A 168 9.86 14.08 -10.98
CA SER A 168 10.83 13.85 -9.92
C SER A 168 10.81 12.39 -9.43
N ARG A 169 11.99 11.85 -9.16
CA ARG A 169 12.18 10.53 -8.55
C ARG A 169 12.33 10.61 -7.03
N ARG A 170 11.99 11.77 -6.42
CA ARG A 170 12.21 12.08 -5.01
C ARG A 170 10.90 12.27 -4.23
N HIS A 171 9.76 11.83 -4.78
CA HIS A 171 8.47 11.85 -4.08
C HIS A 171 8.43 10.74 -3.03
N ILE A 172 9.25 10.87 -1.99
CA ILE A 172 9.43 9.86 -0.93
C ILE A 172 9.00 10.45 0.40
N VAL A 173 8.28 9.63 1.18
CA VAL A 173 7.96 9.89 2.60
C VAL A 173 8.51 8.72 3.42
N SER A 174 9.29 9.02 4.46
CA SER A 174 9.87 8.04 5.36
C SER A 174 9.29 8.18 6.76
N ALA A 175 8.93 7.04 7.37
CA ALA A 175 8.62 6.97 8.78
C ALA A 175 9.79 6.38 9.59
N TRP A 176 10.78 5.79 8.91
CA TRP A 176 11.93 5.15 9.54
C TRP A 176 13.01 6.18 9.87
N ASN A 177 12.90 6.79 11.04
CA ASN A 177 13.91 7.71 11.58
C ASN A 177 14.76 7.00 12.61
N VAL A 178 15.99 6.66 12.24
CA VAL A 178 16.91 5.88 13.09
C VAL A 178 17.20 6.57 14.44
N ALA A 179 17.16 7.90 14.49
CA ALA A 179 17.40 8.66 15.72
C ALA A 179 16.22 8.60 16.72
N ASP A 180 15.01 8.23 16.25
CA ASP A 180 13.79 8.21 17.06
C ASP A 180 13.27 6.79 17.35
N ILE A 181 13.85 5.74 16.76
CA ILE A 181 13.33 4.36 16.86
C ILE A 181 13.11 3.92 18.31
N ASP A 182 14.05 4.22 19.20
CA ASP A 182 13.99 3.81 20.62
C ASP A 182 12.96 4.61 21.43
N ARG A 183 12.40 5.67 20.86
CA ARG A 183 11.35 6.52 21.47
C ARG A 183 9.97 6.16 21.00
N MET A 184 9.84 5.28 20.01
CA MET A 184 8.58 4.85 19.42
C MET A 184 8.00 3.66 20.18
N ALA A 185 6.73 3.71 20.56
CA ALA A 185 6.05 2.58 21.17
C ALA A 185 6.06 1.34 20.26
N LEU A 186 6.02 1.56 18.94
CA LEU A 186 6.16 0.53 17.91
C LEU A 186 6.96 1.08 16.73
N PRO A 187 8.18 0.55 16.44
CA PRO A 187 8.95 0.94 15.26
C PRO A 187 8.16 0.70 13.98
N PRO A 188 8.14 1.68 13.02
CA PRO A 188 7.26 1.65 11.87
C PRO A 188 7.43 0.39 11.01
N CYS A 189 6.35 -0.37 10.82
CA CYS A 189 6.30 -1.46 9.85
C CYS A 189 6.28 -0.92 8.42
N HIS A 190 5.50 0.13 8.17
CA HIS A 190 5.47 0.88 6.92
C HIS A 190 6.65 1.86 6.91
N ALA A 191 7.83 1.41 6.46
CA ALA A 191 9.06 2.15 6.64
C ALA A 191 9.15 3.39 5.76
N LEU A 192 8.75 3.27 4.49
CA LEU A 192 8.72 4.36 3.53
C LEU A 192 7.75 4.07 2.38
N PHE A 193 7.30 5.13 1.73
CA PHE A 193 6.57 5.02 0.47
C PHE A 193 7.02 6.08 -0.53
N GLN A 194 6.82 5.78 -1.81
CA GLN A 194 7.21 6.63 -2.93
C GLN A 194 6.06 6.77 -3.91
N PHE A 195 5.85 7.99 -4.40
CA PHE A 195 4.92 8.24 -5.50
C PHE A 195 5.64 8.31 -6.85
N TYR A 196 4.89 7.97 -7.89
CA TYR A 196 5.34 8.01 -9.28
C TYR A 196 4.22 8.53 -10.17
N VAL A 197 4.53 9.50 -11.03
CA VAL A 197 3.58 10.08 -11.98
C VAL A 197 3.94 9.62 -13.39
N ALA A 198 2.95 9.08 -14.10
CA ALA A 198 3.06 8.75 -15.51
C ALA A 198 1.68 8.83 -16.17
N GLU A 199 1.59 9.33 -17.39
CA GLU A 199 0.36 9.36 -18.19
C GLU A 199 -0.84 10.00 -17.46
N GLY A 200 -0.58 11.02 -16.64
CA GLY A 200 -1.59 11.69 -15.81
C GLY A 200 -2.17 10.81 -14.71
N ARG A 201 -1.46 9.75 -14.30
CA ARG A 201 -1.81 8.86 -13.18
C ARG A 201 -0.76 8.94 -12.09
N LEU A 202 -1.20 8.89 -10.83
CA LEU A 202 -0.35 8.83 -9.64
C LEU A 202 -0.38 7.41 -9.07
N SER A 203 0.79 6.78 -9.02
CA SER A 203 1.00 5.48 -8.38
C SER A 203 1.76 5.64 -7.07
N CYS A 204 1.58 4.70 -6.14
CA CYS A 204 2.31 4.65 -4.87
C CYS A 204 2.94 3.28 -4.67
N GLN A 205 4.20 3.26 -4.25
CA GLN A 205 4.87 2.04 -3.79
C GLN A 205 5.20 2.16 -2.31
N LEU A 206 4.68 1.23 -1.50
CA LEU A 206 4.99 1.08 -0.09
C LEU A 206 6.07 0.00 0.11
N TYR A 207 7.09 0.28 0.92
CA TYR A 207 7.94 -0.75 1.52
C TYR A 207 7.54 -0.98 2.98
N GLN A 208 7.04 -2.18 3.27
CA GLN A 208 6.69 -2.65 4.61
C GLN A 208 7.70 -3.70 5.06
N ARG A 209 8.53 -3.37 6.08
CA ARG A 209 9.62 -4.24 6.55
C ARG A 209 9.14 -5.51 7.25
N SER A 210 8.00 -5.43 7.93
CA SER A 210 7.37 -6.50 8.71
C SER A 210 5.87 -6.48 8.47
N ALA A 211 5.30 -7.60 8.04
CA ALA A 211 3.97 -7.67 7.50
C ALA A 211 3.21 -8.88 8.04
N ASP A 212 2.36 -8.68 9.07
CA ASP A 212 1.32 -9.65 9.44
C ASP A 212 0.31 -9.74 8.31
N VAL A 213 0.43 -10.81 7.51
CA VAL A 213 -0.36 -10.96 6.29
C VAL A 213 -1.82 -11.24 6.61
N PHE A 214 -2.13 -11.83 7.75
CA PHE A 214 -3.51 -12.15 8.09
C PHE A 214 -4.28 -10.95 8.66
N LEU A 215 -3.76 -10.23 9.66
CA LEU A 215 -4.44 -9.10 10.30
C LEU A 215 -4.05 -7.75 9.68
N GLY A 216 -2.76 -7.44 9.58
CA GLY A 216 -2.26 -6.11 9.25
C GLY A 216 -2.31 -5.77 7.75
N VAL A 217 -1.75 -6.63 6.89
CA VAL A 217 -1.61 -6.37 5.45
C VAL A 217 -2.91 -5.94 4.76
N PRO A 218 -4.09 -6.55 5.05
CA PRO A 218 -5.33 -6.08 4.45
C PRO A 218 -5.71 -4.63 4.78
N PHE A 219 -5.43 -4.19 6.01
CA PHE A 219 -5.61 -2.79 6.43
C PHE A 219 -4.64 -1.87 5.70
N ASN A 220 -3.37 -2.28 5.60
CA ASN A 220 -2.33 -1.50 4.97
C ASN A 220 -2.58 -1.32 3.45
N ILE A 221 -3.05 -2.37 2.75
CA ILE A 221 -3.44 -2.27 1.34
C ILE A 221 -4.51 -1.21 1.16
N ALA A 222 -5.59 -1.26 1.94
CA ALA A 222 -6.70 -0.33 1.82
C ALA A 222 -6.28 1.10 2.23
N SER A 223 -5.48 1.27 3.29
CA SER A 223 -5.00 2.56 3.77
C SER A 223 -4.15 3.28 2.71
N TYR A 224 -3.15 2.60 2.13
CA TYR A 224 -2.26 3.21 1.13
C TYR A 224 -2.92 3.35 -0.25
N ALA A 225 -3.86 2.48 -0.61
CA ALA A 225 -4.71 2.70 -1.77
C ALA A 225 -5.55 3.98 -1.61
N LEU A 226 -6.14 4.18 -0.42
CA LEU A 226 -6.90 5.38 -0.10
C LEU A 226 -6.01 6.63 -0.13
N LEU A 227 -4.83 6.59 0.51
CA LEU A 227 -3.84 7.68 0.46
C LEU A 227 -3.47 8.02 -0.99
N THR A 228 -3.27 7.02 -1.85
CA THR A 228 -2.95 7.24 -3.27
C THR A 228 -4.10 7.95 -4.00
N MET A 229 -5.35 7.56 -3.74
CA MET A 229 -6.52 8.23 -4.32
C MET A 229 -6.66 9.67 -3.84
N MET A 230 -6.48 9.92 -2.53
CA MET A 230 -6.51 11.27 -1.95
C MET A 230 -5.42 12.17 -2.56
N MET A 231 -4.18 11.67 -2.61
CA MET A 231 -3.04 12.38 -3.21
C MET A 231 -3.27 12.67 -4.69
N ALA A 232 -3.80 11.72 -5.45
CA ALA A 232 -4.14 11.92 -6.87
C ALA A 232 -5.17 13.05 -7.04
N GLN A 233 -6.26 13.04 -6.24
CA GLN A 233 -7.29 14.08 -6.29
C GLN A 233 -6.71 15.47 -6.03
N VAL A 234 -5.99 15.67 -4.92
CA VAL A 234 -5.49 16.99 -4.54
C VAL A 234 -4.35 17.51 -5.44
N THR A 235 -3.73 16.64 -6.23
CA THR A 235 -2.71 17.02 -7.22
C THR A 235 -3.24 17.09 -8.65
N GLY A 236 -4.55 16.88 -8.87
CA GLY A 236 -5.19 16.94 -10.18
C GLY A 236 -4.86 15.75 -11.09
N LEU A 237 -4.42 14.63 -10.53
CA LEU A 237 -4.08 13.40 -11.23
C LEU A 237 -5.17 12.33 -11.06
N ARG A 238 -5.14 11.31 -11.92
CA ARG A 238 -5.98 10.11 -11.74
C ARG A 238 -5.23 9.09 -10.87
N PRO A 239 -5.93 8.28 -10.06
CA PRO A 239 -5.32 7.15 -9.36
C PRO A 239 -4.65 6.17 -10.34
N GLY A 240 -3.44 5.77 -10.03
CA GLY A 240 -2.66 4.76 -10.74
C GLY A 240 -2.66 3.42 -10.00
N ASP A 241 -1.47 2.85 -9.83
CA ASP A 241 -1.29 1.59 -9.12
C ASP A 241 -0.91 1.83 -7.66
N PHE A 242 -1.40 0.99 -6.76
CA PHE A 242 -0.77 0.75 -5.48
C PHE A 242 0.12 -0.49 -5.56
N ILE A 243 1.41 -0.33 -5.25
CA ILE A 243 2.39 -1.40 -5.22
C ILE A 243 2.81 -1.64 -3.76
N HIS A 244 2.61 -2.86 -3.26
CA HIS A 244 2.94 -3.22 -1.89
C HIS A 244 4.14 -4.16 -1.88
N THR A 245 5.29 -3.64 -1.48
CA THR A 245 6.54 -4.40 -1.33
C THR A 245 6.74 -4.76 0.13
N LEU A 246 6.87 -6.05 0.41
CA LEU A 246 6.99 -6.62 1.73
C LEU A 246 8.42 -7.15 1.98
N GLY A 247 8.96 -6.88 3.14
CA GLY A 247 10.17 -7.52 3.67
C GLY A 247 9.84 -8.90 4.26
N ASP A 248 9.75 -9.01 5.59
CA ASP A 248 9.30 -10.23 6.28
C ASP A 248 7.76 -10.29 6.23
N ALA A 249 7.24 -11.09 5.30
CA ALA A 249 5.80 -11.35 5.17
C ALA A 249 5.46 -12.65 5.89
N HIS A 250 4.66 -12.56 6.95
CA HIS A 250 4.42 -13.67 7.84
C HIS A 250 2.95 -13.87 8.24
N ILE A 251 2.65 -15.08 8.67
CA ILE A 251 1.41 -15.48 9.32
C ILE A 251 1.82 -16.03 10.68
N TYR A 252 1.21 -15.53 11.78
CA TYR A 252 1.41 -16.11 13.11
C TYR A 252 0.89 -17.55 13.16
N LEU A 253 1.57 -18.44 13.88
CA LEU A 253 1.19 -19.86 13.92
C LEU A 253 -0.22 -20.09 14.48
N ASN A 254 -0.68 -19.21 15.38
CA ASN A 254 -2.05 -19.23 15.91
C ASN A 254 -3.11 -18.65 14.93
N HIS A 255 -2.70 -18.21 13.71
CA HIS A 255 -3.61 -17.75 12.65
C HIS A 255 -3.72 -18.72 11.45
N THR A 256 -3.05 -19.87 11.51
CA THR A 256 -2.99 -20.80 10.38
C THR A 256 -4.36 -21.41 10.01
N GLU A 257 -5.21 -21.69 10.99
CA GLU A 257 -6.58 -22.19 10.75
C GLU A 257 -7.46 -21.11 10.11
N GLN A 258 -7.36 -19.88 10.58
CA GLN A 258 -8.08 -18.72 10.05
C GLN A 258 -7.63 -18.39 8.61
N ALA A 259 -6.33 -18.49 8.33
CA ALA A 259 -5.80 -18.33 6.98
C ALA A 259 -6.31 -19.43 6.05
N ALA A 260 -6.34 -20.69 6.51
CA ALA A 260 -6.89 -21.81 5.76
C ALA A 260 -8.39 -21.65 5.49
N GLU A 261 -9.17 -21.14 6.46
CA GLU A 261 -10.58 -20.78 6.26
C GLU A 261 -10.73 -19.70 5.19
N GLN A 262 -9.94 -18.64 5.27
CA GLN A 262 -10.00 -17.53 4.31
C GLN A 262 -9.68 -17.98 2.89
N LEU A 263 -8.71 -18.88 2.71
CA LEU A 263 -8.33 -19.44 1.41
C LEU A 263 -9.42 -20.30 0.76
N ARG A 264 -10.34 -20.88 1.54
CA ARG A 264 -11.52 -21.61 1.00
C ARG A 264 -12.61 -20.69 0.46
N ARG A 265 -12.58 -19.39 0.75
CA ARG A 265 -13.60 -18.42 0.32
C ARG A 265 -13.29 -17.87 -1.06
N THR A 266 -14.26 -17.90 -1.96
CA THR A 266 -14.13 -17.29 -3.29
C THR A 266 -14.14 -15.78 -3.21
N PRO A 267 -13.11 -15.06 -3.70
CA PRO A 267 -13.12 -13.60 -3.67
C PRO A 267 -14.24 -13.03 -4.54
N ARG A 268 -14.93 -12.01 -4.02
CA ARG A 268 -16.00 -11.27 -4.70
C ARG A 268 -15.44 -10.02 -5.38
N PRO A 269 -16.20 -9.36 -6.25
CA PRO A 269 -15.77 -8.14 -6.92
C PRO A 269 -15.33 -7.05 -5.96
N LEU A 270 -14.34 -6.24 -6.40
CA LEU A 270 -13.89 -5.08 -5.65
C LEU A 270 -15.01 -4.04 -5.51
N PRO A 271 -15.13 -3.39 -4.35
CA PRO A 271 -15.98 -2.23 -4.16
C PRO A 271 -15.42 -0.99 -4.86
N VAL A 272 -16.19 0.08 -4.89
CA VAL A 272 -15.78 1.40 -5.38
C VAL A 272 -15.70 2.36 -4.21
N MET A 273 -14.55 3.02 -4.05
CA MET A 273 -14.38 4.13 -3.11
C MET A 273 -14.59 5.45 -3.86
N LYS A 274 -15.47 6.28 -3.34
CA LYS A 274 -15.69 7.64 -3.83
C LYS A 274 -15.21 8.63 -2.78
N LEU A 275 -14.47 9.63 -3.23
CA LEU A 275 -14.04 10.76 -2.42
C LEU A 275 -14.88 11.99 -2.75
N ASN A 276 -15.13 12.83 -1.75
CA ASN A 276 -15.80 14.11 -1.96
C ASN A 276 -14.93 14.99 -2.89
N PRO A 277 -15.39 15.31 -4.12
CA PRO A 277 -14.59 16.05 -5.09
C PRO A 277 -14.34 17.52 -4.70
N ALA A 278 -15.05 18.04 -3.70
CA ALA A 278 -14.86 19.42 -3.21
C ALA A 278 -13.61 19.57 -2.33
N VAL A 279 -13.00 18.47 -1.89
CA VAL A 279 -11.78 18.51 -1.06
C VAL A 279 -10.56 18.69 -1.95
N ASP A 280 -9.84 19.81 -1.79
CA ASP A 280 -8.68 20.22 -2.57
C ASP A 280 -7.35 20.18 -1.79
N SER A 281 -7.40 19.87 -0.49
CA SER A 281 -6.24 19.73 0.39
C SER A 281 -6.16 18.33 0.98
N ILE A 282 -4.98 17.72 0.97
CA ILE A 282 -4.74 16.41 1.60
C ILE A 282 -5.07 16.40 3.10
N PHE A 283 -4.99 17.56 3.73
CA PHE A 283 -5.27 17.76 5.15
C PHE A 283 -6.73 18.18 5.43
N GLY A 284 -7.52 18.37 4.36
CA GLY A 284 -8.92 18.80 4.46
C GLY A 284 -9.91 17.65 4.55
N PHE A 285 -9.51 16.43 4.26
CA PHE A 285 -10.40 15.28 4.31
C PHE A 285 -10.90 14.97 5.71
N ARG A 286 -12.18 14.58 5.78
CA ARG A 286 -12.86 14.10 6.98
C ARG A 286 -13.48 12.73 6.68
N TYR A 287 -13.89 12.01 7.72
CA TYR A 287 -14.48 10.68 7.55
C TYR A 287 -15.69 10.65 6.60
N GLU A 288 -16.50 11.70 6.61
CA GLU A 288 -17.72 11.86 5.80
C GLU A 288 -17.42 12.06 4.30
N ASP A 289 -16.16 12.36 3.93
CA ASP A 289 -15.75 12.56 2.54
C ASP A 289 -15.50 11.25 1.79
N PHE A 290 -15.63 10.10 2.48
CA PHE A 290 -15.41 8.78 1.91
C PHE A 290 -16.70 7.98 1.84
N THR A 291 -17.06 7.54 0.63
CA THR A 291 -18.23 6.68 0.40
C THR A 291 -17.80 5.38 -0.27
N LEU A 292 -18.08 4.25 0.39
CA LEU A 292 -17.80 2.91 -0.16
C LEU A 292 -19.07 2.32 -0.75
N GLU A 293 -19.04 1.96 -2.03
CA GLU A 293 -20.17 1.36 -2.75
C GLU A 293 -19.87 -0.08 -3.17
N GLY A 294 -20.85 -0.96 -3.08
CA GLY A 294 -20.76 -2.34 -3.58
C GLY A 294 -19.86 -3.26 -2.76
N TYR A 295 -19.60 -2.94 -1.49
CA TYR A 295 -18.82 -3.82 -0.62
C TYR A 295 -19.65 -4.97 -0.08
N ASP A 296 -19.39 -6.17 -0.61
CA ASP A 296 -20.08 -7.43 -0.27
C ASP A 296 -19.09 -8.47 0.25
N PRO A 297 -18.59 -8.34 1.49
CA PRO A 297 -17.62 -9.27 2.05
C PRO A 297 -18.29 -10.50 2.70
N TYR A 298 -17.53 -11.59 2.81
CA TYR A 298 -17.83 -12.64 3.79
C TYR A 298 -17.70 -12.09 5.22
N PRO A 299 -18.32 -12.76 6.21
CA PRO A 299 -18.16 -12.40 7.61
C PRO A 299 -16.68 -12.30 8.02
N SER A 300 -16.39 -11.45 9.02
CA SER A 300 -15.05 -11.35 9.60
C SER A 300 -14.57 -12.70 10.17
N ILE A 301 -13.28 -12.95 10.11
CA ILE A 301 -12.63 -14.07 10.77
C ILE A 301 -11.85 -13.51 11.96
N LYS A 302 -12.23 -13.87 13.16
CA LYS A 302 -11.55 -13.42 14.39
C LYS A 302 -10.23 -14.17 14.56
N ALA A 303 -9.19 -13.45 14.98
CA ALA A 303 -7.90 -14.01 15.38
C ALA A 303 -7.32 -13.21 16.56
N PRO A 304 -6.52 -13.82 17.45
CA PRO A 304 -5.86 -13.12 18.53
C PRO A 304 -4.79 -12.16 17.98
N ILE A 305 -4.60 -11.02 18.62
CA ILE A 305 -3.49 -10.11 18.31
C ILE A 305 -2.23 -10.66 19.00
N ALA A 306 -1.11 -10.70 18.27
CA ALA A 306 0.20 -11.03 18.84
C ALA A 306 0.89 -9.72 19.27
N VAL A 307 1.12 -9.55 20.57
CA VAL A 307 1.67 -8.35 21.22
C VAL A 307 3.06 -8.60 21.78
#